data_bfcccb0be1ed4287670f9df3d87218be
#
_entry.id   bfcccb0be1ed4287670f9df3d87218be
#
_cell.length_a   1.000
_cell.length_b   1.000
_cell.length_c   1.000
_cell.angle_alpha   90.00
_cell.angle_beta   90.00
_cell.angle_gamma   90.00
#
_symmetry.space_group_name_H-M   'P 1'
#
loop_
_entity.id
_entity.type
_entity.pdbx_description
1 polymer ?
#
loop_
_entity_poly.entity_id
_entity_poly.type
_entity_poly.pdbx_seq_one_letter_code
_entity_poly.pdbx_strand_id
1 'polypeptide(L)'
;IRAFNYFRKAAFPIYAEKNVQESLKMEYSYAFAEQKYPGVPEYTLHTIDEKPFTITKTLPDGSLGSIEITPIRVFHYKLPILGFRFGKMAYITDGSSIPQEEMHKLQGLDLLIINTVRKEKHISHFSLPEALEIIEKAAAPRNCLTHLSHQLGTHQELLEILPSNVQPAYDGLQLEF
;
A
#
# COMPACT_ATOMS: atom_id res chain seq x y z
N ILE A 1 -13.42 -8.19 7.14
CA ILE A 1 -12.46 -8.97 7.96
C ILE A 1 -13.12 -10.15 8.63
N ARG A 2 -14.34 -10.00 9.23
CA ARG A 2 -15.07 -11.07 9.88
C ARG A 2 -15.11 -12.39 9.07
N ALA A 3 -15.38 -12.32 7.77
CA ALA A 3 -15.38 -13.50 6.90
C ALA A 3 -14.01 -14.18 6.87
N PHE A 4 -12.93 -13.41 6.85
CA PHE A 4 -11.56 -13.94 6.87
C PHE A 4 -11.20 -14.61 8.20
N ASN A 5 -11.70 -14.10 9.35
CA ASN A 5 -11.52 -14.79 10.63
C ASN A 5 -12.16 -16.18 10.58
N TYR A 6 -13.37 -16.29 10.01
CA TYR A 6 -14.08 -17.56 9.87
C TYR A 6 -13.30 -18.56 8.99
N PHE A 7 -12.85 -18.14 7.81
CA PHE A 7 -12.07 -19.00 6.92
C PHE A 7 -10.70 -19.38 7.48
N ARG A 8 -10.03 -18.46 8.13
CA ARG A 8 -8.71 -18.67 8.73
C ARG A 8 -8.77 -19.42 10.07
N LYS A 9 -9.91 -19.41 10.74
CA LYS A 9 -10.10 -19.88 12.14
C LYS A 9 -9.08 -19.21 13.10
N ALA A 10 -8.73 -17.96 12.84
CA ALA A 10 -7.74 -17.18 13.58
C ALA A 10 -8.00 -15.68 13.44
N ALA A 11 -7.48 -14.91 14.39
CA ALA A 11 -7.45 -13.46 14.33
C ALA A 11 -6.70 -12.96 13.08
N PHE A 12 -7.16 -11.84 12.51
CA PHE A 12 -6.53 -11.26 11.34
C PHE A 12 -5.33 -10.38 11.76
N PRO A 13 -4.11 -10.65 11.28
CA PRO A 13 -2.95 -9.84 11.63
C PRO A 13 -3.00 -8.49 10.93
N ILE A 14 -2.77 -7.43 11.69
CA ILE A 14 -2.64 -6.05 11.21
C ILE A 14 -1.27 -5.53 11.64
N TYR A 15 -0.48 -5.11 10.68
CA TYR A 15 0.81 -4.47 10.86
C TYR A 15 0.65 -2.97 10.65
N ALA A 16 0.80 -2.18 11.70
CA ALA A 16 0.56 -0.74 11.66
C ALA A 16 1.38 0.02 12.69
N GLU A 17 1.64 1.29 12.43
CA GLU A 17 2.23 2.20 13.42
C GLU A 17 1.30 2.36 14.62
N LYS A 18 1.86 2.70 15.77
CA LYS A 18 1.14 2.76 17.04
C LYS A 18 -0.06 3.72 17.01
N ASN A 19 0.10 4.90 16.42
CA ASN A 19 -0.98 5.88 16.26
C ASN A 19 -2.15 5.34 15.42
N VAL A 20 -1.87 4.56 14.37
CA VAL A 20 -2.89 3.92 13.53
C VAL A 20 -3.62 2.83 14.33
N GLN A 21 -2.90 2.05 15.15
CA GLN A 21 -3.51 1.06 16.01
C GLN A 21 -4.41 1.69 17.09
N GLU A 22 -4.01 2.84 17.64
CA GLU A 22 -4.80 3.59 18.62
C GLU A 22 -6.10 4.12 17.99
N SER A 23 -6.03 4.69 16.79
CA SER A 23 -7.22 5.10 16.03
C SER A 23 -8.14 3.91 15.72
N LEU A 24 -7.56 2.79 15.28
CA LEU A 24 -8.32 1.57 15.00
C LEU A 24 -9.06 1.06 16.24
N LYS A 25 -8.41 1.07 17.41
CA LYS A 25 -9.04 0.67 18.69
C LYS A 25 -10.16 1.62 19.12
N MET A 26 -10.00 2.90 18.85
CA MET A 26 -11.01 3.92 19.17
C MET A 26 -12.24 3.76 18.27
N GLU A 27 -12.06 3.68 16.97
CA GLU A 27 -13.15 3.61 15.99
C GLU A 27 -13.90 2.27 16.03
N TYR A 28 -13.17 1.18 16.25
CA TYR A 28 -13.72 -0.18 16.30
C TYR A 28 -13.65 -0.77 17.71
N SER A 29 -13.94 0.03 18.74
CA SER A 29 -13.79 -0.32 20.15
C SER A 29 -14.47 -1.65 20.51
N TYR A 30 -15.61 -1.97 19.90
CA TYR A 30 -16.32 -3.23 20.09
C TYR A 30 -15.48 -4.47 19.70
N ALA A 31 -14.55 -4.32 18.76
CA ALA A 31 -13.67 -5.41 18.33
C ALA A 31 -12.48 -5.64 19.28
N PHE A 32 -12.20 -4.66 20.15
CA PHE A 32 -11.13 -4.68 21.13
C PHE A 32 -11.62 -4.75 22.59
N ALA A 33 -12.93 -4.79 22.80
CA ALA A 33 -13.51 -4.90 24.13
C ALA A 33 -13.09 -6.21 24.82
N GLU A 34 -12.97 -6.19 26.15
CA GLU A 34 -12.71 -7.39 26.95
C GLU A 34 -13.84 -8.43 26.82
N GLN A 35 -15.08 -7.96 26.84
CA GLN A 35 -16.26 -8.81 26.63
C GLN A 35 -16.79 -8.58 25.21
N LYS A 36 -16.58 -9.59 24.36
CA LYS A 36 -17.04 -9.57 22.97
C LYS A 36 -18.23 -10.50 22.81
N TYR A 37 -19.22 -10.08 22.02
CA TYR A 37 -20.27 -10.99 21.62
C TYR A 37 -19.83 -11.88 20.42
N PRO A 38 -20.46 -13.04 20.21
CA PRO A 38 -20.09 -13.96 19.14
C PRO A 38 -20.15 -13.32 17.75
N GLY A 39 -19.08 -13.51 16.97
CA GLY A 39 -18.99 -13.03 15.58
C GLY A 39 -18.46 -11.61 15.42
N VAL A 40 -17.90 -11.00 16.46
CA VAL A 40 -17.09 -9.77 16.34
C VAL A 40 -15.80 -10.07 15.57
N PRO A 41 -15.32 -9.17 14.70
CA PRO A 41 -14.02 -9.34 14.06
C PRO A 41 -12.88 -9.43 15.08
N GLU A 42 -11.96 -10.35 14.85
CA GLU A 42 -10.79 -10.53 15.70
C GLU A 42 -9.52 -10.07 14.97
N TYR A 43 -8.67 -9.31 15.67
CA TYR A 43 -7.42 -8.76 15.16
C TYR A 43 -6.26 -9.11 16.09
N THR A 44 -5.11 -9.40 15.48
CA THR A 44 -3.82 -9.38 16.16
C THR A 44 -3.03 -8.16 15.65
N LEU A 45 -2.70 -7.24 16.56
CA LEU A 45 -1.98 -6.02 16.19
C LEU A 45 -0.48 -6.22 16.33
N HIS A 46 0.25 -5.95 15.27
CA HIS A 46 1.71 -5.93 15.22
C HIS A 46 2.16 -4.50 15.02
N THR A 47 2.89 -3.95 15.99
CA THR A 47 3.44 -2.59 15.86
C THR A 47 4.64 -2.63 14.93
N ILE A 48 4.63 -1.79 13.90
CA ILE A 48 5.73 -1.54 12.98
C ILE A 48 6.17 -0.08 13.07
N ASP A 49 7.38 0.18 12.60
CA ASP A 49 7.95 1.51 12.38
C ASP A 49 8.55 1.58 10.96
N GLU A 50 9.49 2.46 10.71
CA GLU A 50 10.18 2.60 9.42
C GLU A 50 11.25 1.52 9.15
N LYS A 51 11.47 0.59 10.09
CA LYS A 51 12.45 -0.48 9.93
C LYS A 51 11.85 -1.66 9.17
N PRO A 52 12.65 -2.34 8.36
CA PRO A 52 12.24 -3.59 7.73
C PRO A 52 11.78 -4.63 8.75
N PHE A 53 10.75 -5.38 8.39
CA PHE A 53 10.23 -6.48 9.18
C PHE A 53 9.88 -7.67 8.29
N THR A 54 9.79 -8.86 8.88
CA THR A 54 9.52 -10.10 8.15
C THR A 54 8.17 -10.68 8.55
N ILE A 55 7.36 -11.03 7.56
CA ILE A 55 6.18 -11.85 7.76
C ILE A 55 6.50 -13.28 7.35
N THR A 56 6.26 -14.22 8.26
CA THR A 56 6.45 -15.66 8.02
C THR A 56 5.11 -16.38 8.06
N LYS A 57 4.91 -17.31 7.14
CA LYS A 57 3.69 -18.12 7.05
C LYS A 57 4.04 -19.55 6.63
N THR A 58 3.36 -20.52 7.23
CA THR A 58 3.38 -21.90 6.73
C THR A 58 2.62 -21.97 5.39
N LEU A 59 3.28 -22.44 4.37
CA LEU A 59 2.71 -22.64 3.03
C LEU A 59 1.89 -23.94 2.97
N PRO A 60 1.07 -24.15 1.92
CA PRO A 60 0.25 -25.36 1.79
C PRO A 60 1.03 -26.68 1.76
N ASP A 61 2.29 -26.65 1.34
CA ASP A 61 3.20 -27.79 1.33
C ASP A 61 3.88 -28.07 2.67
N GLY A 62 3.56 -27.27 3.72
CA GLY A 62 4.14 -27.37 5.06
C GLY A 62 5.47 -26.64 5.25
N SER A 63 6.07 -26.08 4.19
CA SER A 63 7.28 -25.28 4.29
C SER A 63 7.00 -23.89 4.90
N LEU A 64 8.05 -23.22 5.38
CA LEU A 64 7.95 -21.84 5.87
C LEU A 64 8.30 -20.88 4.73
N GLY A 65 7.31 -20.11 4.30
CA GLY A 65 7.52 -18.95 3.44
C GLY A 65 7.72 -17.69 4.29
N SER A 66 8.66 -16.84 3.89
CA SER A 66 8.87 -15.54 4.51
C SER A 66 9.01 -14.45 3.46
N ILE A 67 8.55 -13.27 3.81
CA ILE A 67 8.72 -12.06 2.99
C ILE A 67 9.21 -10.93 3.88
N GLU A 68 10.29 -10.30 3.47
CA GLU A 68 10.73 -9.05 4.08
C GLU A 68 9.95 -7.87 3.48
N ILE A 69 9.51 -6.99 4.36
CA ILE A 69 8.77 -5.78 4.01
C ILE A 69 9.57 -4.58 4.49
N THR A 70 9.87 -3.67 3.58
CA THR A 70 10.53 -2.40 3.88
C THR A 70 9.50 -1.29 3.85
N PRO A 71 9.18 -0.66 5.00
CA PRO A 71 8.31 0.52 5.04
C PRO A 71 9.01 1.72 4.38
N ILE A 72 8.22 2.50 3.68
CA ILE A 72 8.65 3.72 2.99
C ILE A 72 7.85 4.88 3.59
N ARG A 73 8.51 5.86 4.21
CA ARG A 73 7.83 7.05 4.70
C ARG A 73 7.28 7.86 3.52
N VAL A 74 5.99 8.16 3.60
CA VAL A 74 5.25 8.96 2.62
C VAL A 74 4.37 9.95 3.40
N PHE A 75 3.98 11.06 2.80
CA PHE A 75 3.07 12.01 3.42
C PHE A 75 1.77 12.13 2.63
N HIS A 76 0.65 12.04 3.33
CA HIS A 76 -0.66 12.45 2.87
C HIS A 76 -0.89 13.89 3.38
N TYR A 77 -0.52 14.88 2.58
CA TYR A 77 -0.36 16.28 3.00
C TYR A 77 0.65 16.38 4.15
N LYS A 78 0.19 16.60 5.39
CA LYS A 78 1.03 16.68 6.61
C LYS A 78 1.00 15.40 7.44
N LEU A 79 0.13 14.46 7.12
CA LEU A 79 0.01 13.20 7.85
C LEU A 79 1.09 12.23 7.36
N PRO A 80 2.00 11.78 8.25
CA PRO A 80 2.92 10.72 7.89
C PRO A 80 2.18 9.39 7.76
N ILE A 81 2.42 8.69 6.66
CA ILE A 81 1.88 7.37 6.35
C ILE A 81 3.00 6.46 5.84
N LEU A 82 2.72 5.19 5.63
CA LEU A 82 3.67 4.23 5.10
C LEU A 82 3.21 3.67 3.75
N GLY A 83 4.08 3.76 2.74
CA GLY A 83 4.12 2.84 1.62
C GLY A 83 4.96 1.62 1.99
N PHE A 84 4.95 0.59 1.15
CA PHE A 84 5.64 -0.66 1.43
C PHE A 84 6.37 -1.20 0.21
N ARG A 85 7.59 -1.69 0.44
CA ARG A 85 8.36 -2.45 -0.54
C ARG A 85 8.37 -3.93 -0.15
N PHE A 86 8.12 -4.80 -1.13
CA PHE A 86 8.10 -6.26 -1.05
C PHE A 86 9.12 -6.80 -2.06
N GLY A 87 10.37 -7.03 -1.62
CA GLY A 87 11.43 -7.43 -2.53
C GLY A 87 11.67 -6.39 -3.64
N LYS A 88 11.28 -6.70 -4.88
CA LYS A 88 11.42 -5.81 -6.04
C LYS A 88 10.12 -5.10 -6.46
N MET A 89 9.09 -5.14 -5.64
CA MET A 89 7.85 -4.38 -5.85
C MET A 89 7.66 -3.36 -4.75
N ALA A 90 7.22 -2.14 -5.08
CA ALA A 90 6.75 -1.16 -4.10
C ALA A 90 5.30 -0.76 -4.37
N TYR A 91 4.56 -0.55 -3.28
CA TYR A 91 3.18 -0.09 -3.30
C TYR A 91 3.05 1.17 -2.46
N ILE A 92 2.65 2.27 -3.10
CA ILE A 92 2.44 3.58 -2.48
C ILE A 92 1.03 4.04 -2.82
N THR A 93 0.20 4.20 -1.82
CA THR A 93 -1.14 4.78 -1.96
C THR A 93 -1.30 5.97 -1.04
N ASP A 94 -2.22 6.87 -1.37
CA ASP A 94 -2.57 8.06 -0.59
C ASP A 94 -1.40 9.06 -0.38
N GLY A 95 -0.31 8.93 -1.14
CA GLY A 95 0.85 9.81 -1.03
C GLY A 95 0.68 11.13 -1.78
N SER A 96 1.26 12.21 -1.24
CA SER A 96 1.44 13.50 -1.88
C SER A 96 2.91 13.94 -1.93
N SER A 97 3.77 13.32 -1.13
CA SER A 97 5.22 13.52 -1.18
C SER A 97 5.97 12.35 -0.56
N ILE A 98 7.18 12.12 -1.05
CA ILE A 98 8.14 11.14 -0.52
C ILE A 98 9.39 11.92 -0.14
N PRO A 99 9.87 11.85 1.12
CA PRO A 99 11.14 12.45 1.51
C PRO A 99 12.30 11.99 0.64
N GLN A 100 13.25 12.88 0.36
CA GLN A 100 14.38 12.56 -0.50
C GLN A 100 15.23 11.39 0.03
N GLU A 101 15.35 11.30 1.36
CA GLU A 101 16.03 10.20 2.05
C GLU A 101 15.36 8.84 1.86
N GLU A 102 14.07 8.80 1.52
CA GLU A 102 13.32 7.57 1.29
C GLU A 102 13.43 7.06 -0.17
N MET A 103 13.82 7.93 -1.09
CA MET A 103 13.87 7.60 -2.53
C MET A 103 14.80 6.44 -2.85
N HIS A 104 15.83 6.19 -2.05
CA HIS A 104 16.72 5.04 -2.22
C HIS A 104 15.98 3.70 -2.09
N LYS A 105 14.87 3.63 -1.34
CA LYS A 105 14.04 2.43 -1.18
C LYS A 105 13.25 2.10 -2.45
N LEU A 106 13.14 3.02 -3.40
CA LEU A 106 12.49 2.83 -4.70
C LEU A 106 13.47 2.41 -5.80
N GLN A 107 14.75 2.25 -5.50
CA GLN A 107 15.74 1.84 -6.50
C GLN A 107 15.76 0.31 -6.69
N GLY A 108 16.00 -0.13 -7.94
CA GLY A 108 16.10 -1.57 -8.27
C GLY A 108 14.77 -2.32 -8.18
N LEU A 109 13.64 -1.63 -8.35
CA LEU A 109 12.32 -2.25 -8.44
C LEU A 109 12.11 -2.85 -9.83
N ASP A 110 11.36 -3.96 -9.91
CA ASP A 110 10.78 -4.49 -11.14
C ASP A 110 9.37 -3.92 -11.39
N LEU A 111 8.68 -3.50 -10.30
CA LEU A 111 7.32 -2.93 -10.36
C LEU A 111 7.15 -1.83 -9.31
N LEU A 112 6.68 -0.67 -9.72
CA LEU A 112 6.20 0.38 -8.83
C LEU A 112 4.69 0.59 -9.03
N ILE A 113 3.92 0.49 -7.94
CA ILE A 113 2.50 0.86 -7.90
C ILE A 113 2.39 2.14 -7.08
N ILE A 114 1.89 3.21 -7.68
CA ILE A 114 1.82 4.54 -7.06
C ILE A 114 0.47 5.20 -7.32
N ASN A 115 -0.02 5.94 -6.32
CA ASN A 115 -1.27 6.67 -6.49
C ASN A 115 -1.12 7.89 -7.40
N THR A 116 -2.19 8.19 -8.13
CA THR A 116 -2.42 9.49 -8.74
C THR A 116 -3.92 9.76 -8.82
N VAL A 117 -4.35 10.92 -8.31
CA VAL A 117 -5.78 11.18 -8.17
C VAL A 117 -6.36 11.97 -9.34
N ARG A 118 -5.57 12.88 -9.95
CA ARG A 118 -6.00 13.75 -11.07
C ARG A 118 -4.81 14.34 -11.81
N LYS A 119 -5.09 15.04 -12.95
CA LYS A 119 -4.05 15.69 -13.76
C LYS A 119 -3.45 16.91 -13.07
N GLU A 120 -4.26 17.72 -12.42
CA GLU A 120 -3.84 18.94 -11.73
C GLU A 120 -3.36 18.64 -10.31
N LYS A 121 -2.55 19.55 -9.76
CA LYS A 121 -2.03 19.44 -8.40
C LYS A 121 -3.13 19.24 -7.36
N HIS A 122 -2.92 18.28 -6.46
CA HIS A 122 -3.80 18.00 -5.33
C HIS A 122 -3.06 18.21 -4.00
N ILE A 123 -3.78 18.64 -2.96
CA ILE A 123 -3.15 18.98 -1.68
C ILE A 123 -2.60 17.77 -0.95
N SER A 124 -3.24 16.61 -1.07
CA SER A 124 -2.93 15.41 -0.26
C SER A 124 -2.57 14.16 -1.07
N HIS A 125 -2.67 14.21 -2.40
CA HIS A 125 -2.33 13.08 -3.27
C HIS A 125 -1.45 13.56 -4.42
N PHE A 126 -0.65 12.65 -4.99
CA PHE A 126 0.08 12.95 -6.22
C PHE A 126 -0.87 13.27 -7.37
N SER A 127 -0.57 14.32 -8.10
CA SER A 127 -1.08 14.55 -9.45
C SER A 127 -0.38 13.64 -10.45
N LEU A 128 -0.91 13.52 -11.67
CA LEU A 128 -0.28 12.70 -12.71
C LEU A 128 1.17 13.13 -13.01
N PRO A 129 1.50 14.41 -13.19
CA PRO A 129 2.90 14.82 -13.38
C PRO A 129 3.83 14.47 -12.22
N GLU A 130 3.36 14.65 -10.97
CA GLU A 130 4.15 14.31 -9.77
C GLU A 130 4.39 12.81 -9.66
N ALA A 131 3.38 11.97 -9.95
CA ALA A 131 3.54 10.51 -9.96
C ALA A 131 4.53 10.06 -11.06
N LEU A 132 4.46 10.64 -12.26
CA LEU A 132 5.39 10.35 -13.35
C LEU A 132 6.84 10.77 -13.02
N GLU A 133 7.04 11.89 -12.32
CA GLU A 133 8.37 12.29 -11.83
C GLU A 133 8.97 11.28 -10.84
N ILE A 134 8.15 10.75 -9.92
CA ILE A 134 8.59 9.69 -9.00
C ILE A 134 8.93 8.40 -9.76
N ILE A 135 8.11 8.02 -10.73
CA ILE A 135 8.34 6.85 -11.60
C ILE A 135 9.67 6.98 -12.35
N GLU A 136 9.95 8.15 -12.92
CA GLU A 136 11.21 8.43 -13.60
C GLU A 136 12.41 8.27 -12.67
N LYS A 137 12.33 8.84 -11.46
CA LYS A 137 13.39 8.74 -10.43
C LYS A 137 13.57 7.32 -9.91
N ALA A 138 12.51 6.56 -9.75
CA ALA A 138 12.56 5.16 -9.32
C ALA A 138 13.14 4.24 -10.40
N ALA A 139 12.99 4.60 -11.68
CA ALA A 139 13.46 3.88 -12.86
C ALA A 139 13.01 2.40 -12.92
N ALA A 140 11.84 2.09 -12.37
CA ALA A 140 11.26 0.77 -12.46
C ALA A 140 10.80 0.49 -13.91
N PRO A 141 11.08 -0.71 -14.46
CA PRO A 141 10.70 -1.03 -15.84
C PRO A 141 9.19 -1.15 -16.03
N ARG A 142 8.42 -1.42 -14.98
CA ARG A 142 6.95 -1.48 -15.01
C ARG A 142 6.38 -0.64 -13.91
N ASN A 143 5.35 0.15 -14.24
CA ASN A 143 4.70 1.04 -13.29
C ASN A 143 3.19 0.98 -13.45
N CYS A 144 2.48 1.05 -12.32
CA CYS A 144 1.03 1.01 -12.30
C CYS A 144 0.47 2.18 -11.49
N LEU A 145 -0.48 2.89 -12.07
CA LEU A 145 -1.16 3.99 -11.39
C LEU A 145 -2.40 3.47 -10.68
N THR A 146 -2.56 3.80 -9.41
CA THR A 146 -3.70 3.42 -8.57
C THR A 146 -4.37 4.65 -7.95
N HIS A 147 -5.46 4.46 -7.21
CA HIS A 147 -6.19 5.56 -6.55
C HIS A 147 -6.70 6.61 -7.54
N LEU A 148 -7.17 6.15 -8.69
CA LEU A 148 -7.59 6.98 -9.81
C LEU A 148 -8.95 7.61 -9.56
N SER A 149 -9.12 8.91 -9.78
CA SER A 149 -10.42 9.56 -9.78
C SER A 149 -10.94 9.80 -11.20
N HIS A 150 -12.24 10.11 -11.31
CA HIS A 150 -12.86 10.48 -12.59
C HIS A 150 -12.23 11.72 -13.25
N GLN A 151 -11.46 12.53 -12.50
CA GLN A 151 -10.77 13.72 -13.03
C GLN A 151 -9.50 13.39 -13.83
N LEU A 152 -9.03 12.13 -13.80
CA LEU A 152 -7.94 11.68 -14.66
C LEU A 152 -8.39 11.42 -16.11
N GLY A 153 -9.65 11.16 -16.32
CA GLY A 153 -10.23 10.69 -17.58
C GLY A 153 -10.54 9.21 -17.56
N THR A 154 -10.85 8.67 -18.71
CA THR A 154 -11.13 7.24 -18.88
C THR A 154 -9.83 6.43 -18.94
N HIS A 155 -9.95 5.11 -18.74
CA HIS A 155 -8.81 4.18 -18.88
C HIS A 155 -8.16 4.29 -20.26
N GLN A 156 -8.97 4.37 -21.32
CA GLN A 156 -8.48 4.48 -22.70
C GLN A 156 -7.70 5.78 -22.94
N GLU A 157 -8.22 6.91 -22.47
CA GLU A 157 -7.53 8.20 -22.58
C GLU A 157 -6.20 8.21 -21.83
N LEU A 158 -6.12 7.53 -20.69
CA LEU A 158 -4.86 7.39 -19.95
C LEU A 158 -3.83 6.57 -20.73
N LEU A 159 -4.24 5.45 -21.35
CA LEU A 159 -3.33 4.63 -22.17
C LEU A 159 -2.73 5.41 -23.35
N GLU A 160 -3.43 6.42 -23.87
CA GLU A 160 -2.96 7.23 -24.99
C GLU A 160 -1.89 8.27 -24.60
N ILE A 161 -1.89 8.71 -23.33
CA ILE A 161 -1.00 9.78 -22.86
C ILE A 161 0.14 9.29 -21.95
N LEU A 162 0.03 8.08 -21.40
CA LEU A 162 1.04 7.54 -20.48
C LEU A 162 2.26 6.99 -21.23
N PRO A 163 3.46 7.08 -20.62
CA PRO A 163 4.63 6.37 -21.14
C PRO A 163 4.37 4.86 -21.26
N SER A 164 5.03 4.20 -22.20
CA SER A 164 4.81 2.77 -22.49
C SER A 164 5.07 1.80 -21.31
N ASN A 165 5.85 2.24 -20.32
CA ASN A 165 6.14 1.50 -19.11
C ASN A 165 5.21 1.85 -17.93
N VAL A 166 4.14 2.61 -18.17
CA VAL A 166 3.16 3.03 -17.16
C VAL A 166 1.75 2.66 -17.64
N GLN A 167 0.98 2.01 -16.77
CA GLN A 167 -0.42 1.69 -17.06
C GLN A 167 -1.34 2.06 -15.89
N PRO A 168 -2.59 2.46 -16.14
CA PRO A 168 -3.58 2.59 -15.08
C PRO A 168 -4.01 1.22 -14.58
N ALA A 169 -4.18 1.06 -13.26
CA ALA A 169 -4.75 -0.14 -12.67
C ALA A 169 -6.25 -0.26 -12.98
N TYR A 170 -6.76 -1.48 -12.95
CA TYR A 170 -8.18 -1.78 -13.06
C TYR A 170 -8.53 -3.02 -12.22
N ASP A 171 -9.80 -3.17 -11.89
CA ASP A 171 -10.28 -4.29 -11.08
C ASP A 171 -10.03 -5.63 -11.79
N GLY A 172 -9.36 -6.54 -11.11
CA GLY A 172 -8.97 -7.84 -11.67
C GLY A 172 -7.59 -7.86 -12.35
N LEU A 173 -6.87 -6.73 -12.41
CA LEU A 173 -5.49 -6.73 -12.91
C LEU A 173 -4.61 -7.65 -12.07
N GLN A 174 -3.90 -8.56 -12.74
CA GLN A 174 -2.90 -9.44 -12.14
C GLN A 174 -1.53 -9.14 -12.74
N LEU A 175 -0.54 -8.92 -11.88
CA LEU A 175 0.83 -8.62 -12.25
C LEU A 175 1.77 -9.63 -11.60
N GLU A 176 2.65 -10.23 -12.41
CA GLU A 176 3.74 -11.09 -11.95
C GLU A 176 5.04 -10.28 -11.98
N PHE A 177 5.88 -10.40 -10.92
CA PHE A 177 7.14 -9.64 -10.77
C PHE A 177 8.19 -10.43 -9.98
#